data_1ab44fb35e43daac679cc12d7a4a18f6
#
_entry.id   1ab44fb35e43daac679cc12d7a4a18f6
#
_cell.length_a   1.000
_cell.length_b   1.000
_cell.length_c   1.000
_cell.angle_alpha   90.00
_cell.angle_beta   90.00
_cell.angle_gamma   90.00
#
_symmetry.space_group_name_H-M   'P 1'
#
loop_
_entity.id
_entity.type
_entity.pdbx_description
1 polymer ?
#
loop_
_entity_poly.entity_id
_entity_poly.type
_entity_poly.pdbx_seq_one_letter_code
_entity_poly.pdbx_strand_id
1 'polypeptide(L)'
;VLKLLLSLYLAVFTSIVVINQVSEAIWSHWVHSAPDELRHAKAVANTLKSTISSDQLPQESETLKILNMDDVAWLPEQASTLVQGGILTSFDDEGRAWLTFKVPDSTLLLQLGPLAPAASAANKQWIIKLLSYAVLAFLLMLWIRPLWLDLLQLRYITENLTQGQLPKATRHSRFSAISNLTEQIRDLASQVARLIENQKLLVNAVSHDLRTPLARLKFALAMLPEQSREQASDMADDVVEMEAMIDEMLAYARLEFEVEKLEITPIDLCELVSDQISKLNKLTVKKITFKKMSNTVIISGNLHYLSRALQNIVQNADKYGRSTIAINIECDKSNAYIHIEDDGDGIPKSQWESVFIPFSRLDESRSKDNGGYGLGLAIVRKIATWHRGSCHVGFSELGGAKFTLTLPLAK
;
A
#
# COMPACT_ATOMS: atom_id res chain seq x y z
N VAL A 1 2.87 -20.23 -3.69
CA VAL A 1 3.81 -19.15 -4.12
C VAL A 1 5.03 -19.77 -4.80
N LEU A 2 5.77 -20.72 -4.16
CA LEU A 2 7.00 -21.31 -4.72
C LEU A 2 6.75 -22.01 -6.07
N LYS A 3 5.68 -22.82 -6.17
CA LYS A 3 5.29 -23.49 -7.44
C LYS A 3 4.97 -22.49 -8.54
N LEU A 4 4.39 -21.37 -8.21
CA LEU A 4 4.03 -20.31 -9.15
C LEU A 4 5.26 -19.55 -9.62
N LEU A 5 6.17 -19.19 -8.72
CA LEU A 5 7.45 -18.57 -9.06
C LEU A 5 8.29 -19.50 -9.93
N LEU A 6 8.33 -20.79 -9.60
CA LEU A 6 9.05 -21.79 -10.37
C LEU A 6 8.46 -21.95 -11.79
N SER A 7 7.12 -22.01 -11.92
CA SER A 7 6.44 -22.08 -13.22
C SER A 7 6.67 -20.84 -14.06
N LEU A 8 6.65 -19.64 -13.44
CA LEU A 8 6.95 -18.38 -14.11
C LEU A 8 8.41 -18.35 -14.59
N TYR A 9 9.34 -18.69 -13.71
CA TYR A 9 10.76 -18.77 -14.06
C TYR A 9 11.00 -19.72 -15.23
N LEU A 10 10.42 -20.93 -15.14
CA LEU A 10 10.54 -21.93 -16.20
C LEU A 10 9.91 -21.44 -17.52
N ALA A 11 8.74 -20.80 -17.47
CA ALA A 11 8.07 -20.26 -18.64
C ALA A 11 8.87 -19.12 -19.30
N VAL A 12 9.43 -18.20 -18.52
CA VAL A 12 10.29 -17.11 -19.02
C VAL A 12 11.58 -17.68 -19.61
N PHE A 13 12.24 -18.59 -18.89
CA PHE A 13 13.48 -19.22 -19.37
C PHE A 13 13.26 -19.98 -20.68
N THR A 14 12.23 -20.85 -20.75
CA THR A 14 11.92 -21.58 -21.98
C THR A 14 11.55 -20.66 -23.12
N SER A 15 10.81 -19.57 -22.87
CA SER A 15 10.45 -18.57 -23.88
C SER A 15 11.68 -17.85 -24.44
N ILE A 16 12.64 -17.47 -23.58
CA ILE A 16 13.91 -16.83 -24.03
C ILE A 16 14.72 -17.80 -24.89
N VAL A 17 14.82 -19.08 -24.49
CA VAL A 17 15.53 -20.10 -25.26
C VAL A 17 14.88 -20.30 -26.63
N VAL A 18 13.55 -20.42 -26.67
CA VAL A 18 12.76 -20.59 -27.91
C VAL A 18 12.93 -19.35 -28.81
N ILE A 19 12.83 -18.15 -28.25
CA ILE A 19 13.01 -16.89 -29.02
C ILE A 19 14.39 -16.86 -29.66
N ASN A 20 15.45 -17.20 -28.92
CA ASN A 20 16.79 -17.22 -29.49
C ASN A 20 16.93 -18.26 -30.60
N GLN A 21 16.45 -19.50 -30.40
CA GLN A 21 16.51 -20.54 -31.42
C GLN A 21 15.69 -20.18 -32.68
N VAL A 22 14.46 -19.68 -32.50
CA VAL A 22 13.60 -19.27 -33.60
C VAL A 22 14.17 -18.07 -34.33
N SER A 23 14.72 -17.09 -33.60
CA SER A 23 15.40 -15.93 -34.20
C SER A 23 16.59 -16.33 -35.05
N GLU A 24 17.42 -17.28 -34.57
CA GLU A 24 18.53 -17.83 -35.32
C GLU A 24 18.07 -18.64 -36.55
N ALA A 25 17.04 -19.45 -36.42
CA ALA A 25 16.49 -20.24 -37.52
C ALA A 25 15.89 -19.33 -38.62
N ILE A 26 15.12 -18.31 -38.24
CA ILE A 26 14.59 -17.31 -39.19
C ILE A 26 15.75 -16.55 -39.86
N TRP A 27 16.75 -16.17 -39.08
CA TRP A 27 17.90 -15.46 -39.57
C TRP A 27 18.72 -16.29 -40.55
N SER A 28 19.02 -17.56 -40.22
CA SER A 28 19.72 -18.47 -41.09
C SER A 28 18.97 -18.71 -42.41
N HIS A 29 17.65 -18.84 -42.36
CA HIS A 29 16.82 -18.99 -43.55
C HIS A 29 16.86 -17.75 -44.45
N TRP A 30 16.85 -16.55 -43.85
CA TRP A 30 16.90 -15.28 -44.60
C TRP A 30 18.30 -14.96 -45.14
N VAL A 31 19.36 -15.29 -44.42
CA VAL A 31 20.77 -15.04 -44.83
C VAL A 31 21.22 -16.05 -45.89
N HIS A 32 20.71 -17.29 -45.86
CA HIS A 32 21.04 -18.28 -46.90
C HIS A 32 20.34 -18.01 -48.25
N SER A 33 19.38 -17.10 -48.29
CA SER A 33 18.96 -16.49 -49.57
C SER A 33 20.10 -15.48 -49.95
N ALA A 34 21.16 -16.00 -50.59
CA ALA A 34 22.29 -15.16 -51.02
C ALA A 34 21.75 -13.90 -51.73
N PRO A 35 22.26 -12.71 -51.44
CA PRO A 35 21.88 -11.52 -52.18
C PRO A 35 21.92 -11.83 -53.67
N ASP A 36 20.87 -11.40 -54.42
CA ASP A 36 20.79 -11.66 -55.84
C ASP A 36 22.06 -11.21 -56.57
N GLU A 37 22.74 -10.19 -56.04
CA GLU A 37 24.02 -9.71 -56.49
C GLU A 37 25.14 -10.77 -56.43
N LEU A 38 25.22 -11.57 -55.35
CA LEU A 38 26.25 -12.60 -55.20
C LEU A 38 25.94 -13.80 -56.15
N ARG A 39 24.66 -14.10 -56.41
CA ARG A 39 24.27 -15.10 -57.42
C ARG A 39 24.62 -14.63 -58.83
N HIS A 40 24.33 -13.37 -59.15
CA HIS A 40 24.68 -12.77 -60.46
C HIS A 40 26.19 -12.72 -60.63
N ALA A 41 26.91 -12.29 -59.60
CA ALA A 41 28.39 -12.25 -59.63
C ALA A 41 28.98 -13.67 -59.80
N LYS A 42 28.44 -14.70 -59.12
CA LYS A 42 28.85 -16.08 -59.32
C LYS A 42 28.50 -16.58 -60.72
N ALA A 43 27.39 -16.19 -61.30
CA ALA A 43 27.04 -16.51 -62.67
C ALA A 43 28.02 -15.86 -63.67
N VAL A 44 28.35 -14.58 -63.45
CA VAL A 44 29.34 -13.84 -64.25
C VAL A 44 30.72 -14.52 -64.13
N ALA A 45 31.14 -14.86 -62.87
CA ALA A 45 32.41 -15.54 -62.63
C ALA A 45 32.47 -16.91 -63.34
N ASN A 46 31.38 -17.69 -63.37
CA ASN A 46 31.31 -18.94 -64.09
C ASN A 46 31.40 -18.72 -65.61
N THR A 47 30.75 -17.71 -66.14
CA THR A 47 30.82 -17.37 -67.57
C THR A 47 32.22 -16.94 -67.96
N LEU A 48 32.83 -16.05 -67.17
CA LEU A 48 34.19 -15.62 -67.37
C LEU A 48 35.17 -16.78 -67.34
N LYS A 49 35.06 -17.69 -66.38
CA LYS A 49 35.87 -18.87 -66.25
C LYS A 49 35.78 -19.79 -67.47
N SER A 50 34.61 -19.90 -68.13
CA SER A 50 34.44 -20.71 -69.33
C SER A 50 34.93 -20.06 -70.59
N THR A 51 35.18 -18.73 -70.59
CA THR A 51 35.51 -17.96 -71.77
C THR A 51 36.99 -17.53 -71.77
N ILE A 52 37.64 -17.46 -70.63
CA ILE A 52 39.02 -17.00 -70.49
C ILE A 52 39.98 -18.18 -70.67
N SER A 53 40.96 -18.04 -71.58
CA SER A 53 42.10 -18.94 -71.75
C SER A 53 43.39 -18.25 -71.31
N SER A 54 44.42 -19.05 -71.02
CA SER A 54 45.74 -18.53 -70.52
C SER A 54 46.42 -17.48 -71.46
N ASP A 55 45.99 -17.46 -72.72
CA ASP A 55 46.59 -16.55 -73.73
C ASP A 55 45.82 -15.23 -73.87
N GLN A 56 44.64 -15.08 -73.23
CA GLN A 56 43.81 -13.87 -73.32
C GLN A 56 43.32 -13.47 -71.89
N LEU A 57 44.30 -12.99 -71.11
CA LEU A 57 43.96 -12.50 -69.76
C LEU A 57 43.46 -11.03 -69.88
N PRO A 58 42.39 -10.70 -69.16
CA PRO A 58 41.86 -9.35 -69.09
C PRO A 58 42.87 -8.42 -68.37
N GLN A 59 42.86 -7.13 -68.69
CA GLN A 59 43.62 -6.16 -67.91
C GLN A 59 43.17 -6.02 -66.53
N GLU A 60 44.11 -5.94 -65.56
CA GLU A 60 43.82 -5.64 -64.19
C GLU A 60 43.03 -4.34 -64.02
N SER A 61 42.03 -4.36 -63.16
CA SER A 61 41.23 -3.18 -62.84
C SER A 61 40.92 -3.18 -61.32
N GLU A 62 40.32 -2.13 -60.82
CA GLU A 62 39.90 -2.06 -59.41
C GLU A 62 38.92 -3.20 -59.03
N THR A 63 38.20 -3.74 -60.03
CA THR A 63 37.19 -4.80 -59.82
C THR A 63 37.69 -6.19 -60.21
N LEU A 64 38.88 -6.30 -60.83
CA LEU A 64 39.46 -7.55 -61.27
C LEU A 64 40.98 -7.58 -60.96
N LYS A 65 41.40 -8.49 -60.12
CA LYS A 65 42.78 -8.71 -59.74
C LYS A 65 43.26 -10.06 -60.24
N ILE A 66 44.51 -10.13 -60.66
CA ILE A 66 45.20 -11.35 -61.08
C ILE A 66 46.20 -11.72 -59.99
N LEU A 67 46.05 -12.91 -59.38
CA LEU A 67 46.90 -13.42 -58.32
C LEU A 67 47.57 -14.71 -58.80
N ASN A 68 48.77 -15.00 -58.33
CA ASN A 68 49.35 -16.31 -58.53
C ASN A 68 48.96 -17.20 -57.35
N MET A 69 48.65 -18.47 -57.60
CA MET A 69 48.21 -19.41 -56.59
C MET A 69 49.29 -19.63 -55.51
N ASP A 70 50.57 -19.47 -55.88
CA ASP A 70 51.70 -19.63 -54.97
C ASP A 70 51.99 -18.40 -54.09
N ASP A 71 51.42 -17.26 -54.42
CA ASP A 71 51.65 -16.00 -53.69
C ASP A 71 50.70 -15.81 -52.52
N VAL A 72 49.68 -16.69 -52.34
CA VAL A 72 48.67 -16.57 -51.31
C VAL A 72 48.64 -17.88 -50.47
N ALA A 73 48.67 -17.72 -49.15
CA ALA A 73 48.53 -18.84 -48.21
C ALA A 73 47.07 -19.31 -48.11
N TRP A 74 46.73 -20.35 -48.86
CA TRP A 74 45.40 -20.95 -48.86
C TRP A 74 45.25 -22.02 -47.80
N LEU A 75 44.11 -22.10 -47.18
CA LEU A 75 43.72 -23.28 -46.34
C LEU A 75 43.61 -24.53 -47.25
N PRO A 76 43.96 -25.72 -46.80
CA PRO A 76 43.94 -26.94 -47.61
C PRO A 76 42.62 -27.18 -48.36
N GLU A 77 41.46 -26.88 -47.70
CA GLU A 77 40.12 -26.97 -48.30
C GLU A 77 39.87 -25.93 -49.39
N GLN A 78 40.37 -24.72 -49.22
CA GLN A 78 40.28 -23.65 -50.19
C GLN A 78 41.11 -23.93 -51.42
N ALA A 79 42.33 -24.38 -51.22
CA ALA A 79 43.22 -24.79 -52.30
C ALA A 79 42.62 -25.93 -53.13
N SER A 80 42.05 -26.96 -52.47
CA SER A 80 41.40 -28.10 -53.14
C SER A 80 40.18 -27.63 -53.97
N THR A 81 39.40 -26.69 -53.45
CA THR A 81 38.23 -26.10 -54.17
C THR A 81 38.66 -25.35 -55.42
N LEU A 82 39.73 -24.55 -55.35
CA LEU A 82 40.25 -23.80 -56.48
C LEU A 82 40.87 -24.72 -57.55
N VAL A 83 41.60 -25.77 -57.15
CA VAL A 83 42.18 -26.77 -58.04
C VAL A 83 41.09 -27.57 -58.76
N GLN A 84 40.01 -27.91 -58.09
CA GLN A 84 38.86 -28.57 -58.68
C GLN A 84 38.00 -27.66 -59.59
N GLY A 85 38.42 -26.39 -59.69
CA GLY A 85 37.72 -25.44 -60.48
C GLY A 85 36.48 -24.84 -59.82
N GLY A 86 36.41 -24.88 -58.50
CA GLY A 86 35.36 -24.18 -57.72
C GLY A 86 35.62 -22.66 -57.69
N ILE A 87 34.57 -21.92 -57.28
CA ILE A 87 34.66 -20.49 -57.02
C ILE A 87 34.70 -20.28 -55.51
N LEU A 88 35.76 -19.68 -54.99
CA LEU A 88 35.90 -19.34 -53.59
C LEU A 88 35.34 -17.96 -53.34
N THR A 89 34.56 -17.80 -52.32
CA THR A 89 34.09 -16.48 -51.84
C THR A 89 34.90 -16.12 -50.58
N SER A 90 35.66 -15.02 -50.64
CA SER A 90 36.37 -14.45 -49.49
C SER A 90 35.80 -13.09 -49.16
N PHE A 91 36.07 -12.61 -47.94
CA PHE A 91 35.62 -11.29 -47.48
C PHE A 91 36.85 -10.53 -47.01
N ASP A 92 36.90 -9.24 -47.37
CA ASP A 92 37.96 -8.35 -46.86
C ASP A 92 37.62 -7.81 -45.46
N ASP A 93 38.52 -7.02 -44.88
CA ASP A 93 38.36 -6.41 -43.53
C ASP A 93 37.17 -5.46 -43.45
N GLU A 94 36.68 -4.95 -44.61
CA GLU A 94 35.50 -4.08 -44.69
C GLU A 94 34.20 -4.90 -44.94
N GLY A 95 34.27 -6.24 -44.98
CA GLY A 95 33.14 -7.13 -45.20
C GLY A 95 32.66 -7.21 -46.65
N ARG A 96 33.44 -6.67 -47.63
CA ARG A 96 33.14 -6.76 -49.04
C ARG A 96 33.52 -8.13 -49.56
N ALA A 97 32.68 -8.73 -50.37
CA ALA A 97 32.89 -10.08 -50.92
C ALA A 97 33.77 -10.05 -52.17
N TRP A 98 34.68 -11.00 -52.23
CA TRP A 98 35.55 -11.26 -53.39
C TRP A 98 35.31 -12.68 -53.86
N LEU A 99 35.17 -12.86 -55.19
CA LEU A 99 35.04 -14.19 -55.82
C LEU A 99 36.35 -14.55 -56.48
N THR A 100 37.01 -15.61 -56.02
CA THR A 100 38.27 -16.08 -56.54
C THR A 100 38.05 -17.42 -57.27
N PHE A 101 38.55 -17.56 -58.46
CA PHE A 101 38.51 -18.79 -59.25
C PHE A 101 39.80 -18.96 -60.06
N LYS A 102 40.16 -20.19 -60.34
CA LYS A 102 41.36 -20.56 -61.08
C LYS A 102 41.11 -20.46 -62.56
N VAL A 103 42.05 -19.86 -63.31
CA VAL A 103 42.09 -19.86 -64.79
C VAL A 103 42.43 -21.28 -65.29
N PRO A 104 41.67 -21.84 -66.24
CA PRO A 104 42.00 -23.15 -66.79
C PRO A 104 43.43 -23.21 -67.33
N ASP A 105 44.07 -24.32 -67.11
CA ASP A 105 45.43 -24.65 -67.60
C ASP A 105 46.53 -23.66 -67.17
N SER A 106 46.35 -22.91 -66.09
CA SER A 106 47.32 -21.97 -65.53
C SER A 106 47.45 -22.04 -64.01
N THR A 107 48.49 -21.39 -63.42
CA THR A 107 48.64 -21.22 -61.98
C THR A 107 48.02 -19.90 -61.51
N LEU A 108 47.36 -19.17 -62.42
CA LEU A 108 46.79 -17.87 -62.15
C LEU A 108 45.34 -17.97 -61.60
N LEU A 109 45.06 -17.11 -60.67
CA LEU A 109 43.77 -16.90 -60.07
C LEU A 109 43.19 -15.56 -60.46
N LEU A 110 41.93 -15.52 -60.81
CA LEU A 110 41.18 -14.30 -61.03
C LEU A 110 40.34 -14.02 -59.81
N GLN A 111 40.46 -12.81 -59.28
CA GLN A 111 39.69 -12.31 -58.14
C GLN A 111 38.77 -11.16 -58.62
N LEU A 112 37.48 -11.39 -58.56
CA LEU A 112 36.42 -10.43 -58.95
C LEU A 112 35.78 -9.83 -57.71
N GLY A 113 35.80 -8.49 -57.61
CA GLY A 113 35.29 -7.72 -56.47
C GLY A 113 35.89 -6.33 -56.42
N PRO A 114 35.72 -5.55 -55.37
CA PRO A 114 34.84 -5.86 -54.23
C PRO A 114 33.35 -5.77 -54.57
N LEU A 115 32.60 -6.78 -54.20
CA LEU A 115 31.15 -6.72 -54.27
C LEU A 115 30.65 -5.97 -53.04
N ALA A 116 29.63 -5.13 -53.22
CA ALA A 116 29.09 -4.34 -52.11
C ALA A 116 28.77 -5.23 -50.90
N PRO A 117 29.13 -4.80 -49.70
CA PRO A 117 28.84 -5.60 -48.52
C PRO A 117 27.34 -5.79 -48.38
N ALA A 118 26.91 -6.97 -48.00
CA ALA A 118 25.54 -7.26 -47.69
C ALA A 118 25.08 -6.50 -46.39
N ALA A 119 25.31 -5.17 -46.42
CA ALA A 119 25.16 -4.28 -45.27
C ALA A 119 23.73 -4.18 -44.71
N SER A 120 22.74 -4.67 -45.45
CA SER A 120 21.33 -4.55 -45.01
C SER A 120 20.88 -5.65 -44.09
N ALA A 121 21.57 -6.78 -44.06
CA ALA A 121 21.11 -7.97 -43.34
C ALA A 121 21.48 -7.89 -41.85
N ALA A 122 22.69 -7.51 -41.49
CA ALA A 122 23.12 -7.42 -40.09
C ALA A 122 22.26 -6.46 -39.25
N ASN A 123 21.74 -5.42 -39.89
CA ASN A 123 20.94 -4.38 -39.21
C ASN A 123 19.49 -4.78 -38.93
N LYS A 124 18.98 -5.90 -39.42
CA LYS A 124 17.58 -6.34 -39.22
C LYS A 124 17.42 -7.37 -38.11
N GLN A 125 18.48 -8.04 -37.69
CA GLN A 125 18.40 -9.08 -36.64
C GLN A 125 17.94 -8.53 -35.30
N TRP A 126 18.36 -7.32 -34.90
CA TRP A 126 17.94 -6.68 -33.66
C TRP A 126 16.45 -6.33 -33.66
N ILE A 127 15.85 -6.02 -34.84
CA ILE A 127 14.41 -5.73 -34.96
C ILE A 127 13.60 -6.97 -34.64
N ILE A 128 14.01 -8.14 -35.17
CA ILE A 128 13.33 -9.40 -34.91
C ILE A 128 13.40 -9.77 -33.43
N LYS A 129 14.58 -9.60 -32.79
CA LYS A 129 14.77 -9.82 -31.37
C LYS A 129 13.92 -8.85 -30.55
N LEU A 130 13.91 -7.55 -30.87
CA LEU A 130 13.10 -6.55 -30.19
C LEU A 130 11.61 -6.88 -30.26
N LEU A 131 11.10 -7.25 -31.45
CA LEU A 131 9.71 -7.62 -31.62
C LEU A 131 9.35 -8.87 -30.80
N SER A 132 10.22 -9.86 -30.79
CA SER A 132 10.03 -11.10 -30.01
C SER A 132 10.00 -10.82 -28.51
N TYR A 133 10.90 -9.98 -28.00
CA TYR A 133 10.86 -9.56 -26.58
C TYR A 133 9.65 -8.70 -26.25
N ALA A 134 9.18 -7.85 -27.18
CA ALA A 134 7.96 -7.07 -26.99
C ALA A 134 6.72 -7.98 -26.87
N VAL A 135 6.63 -9.03 -27.70
CA VAL A 135 5.57 -10.05 -27.62
C VAL A 135 5.66 -10.80 -26.29
N LEU A 136 6.86 -11.20 -25.87
CA LEU A 136 7.06 -11.86 -24.57
C LEU A 136 6.63 -10.96 -23.41
N ALA A 137 7.03 -9.69 -23.41
CA ALA A 137 6.64 -8.71 -22.39
C ALA A 137 5.12 -8.52 -22.34
N PHE A 138 4.47 -8.47 -23.50
CA PHE A 138 3.01 -8.38 -23.59
C PHE A 138 2.32 -9.61 -23.01
N LEU A 139 2.80 -10.81 -23.32
CA LEU A 139 2.26 -12.07 -22.75
C LEU A 139 2.45 -12.15 -21.25
N LEU A 140 3.63 -11.73 -20.75
CA LEU A 140 3.91 -11.65 -19.31
C LEU A 140 3.00 -10.62 -18.62
N MET A 141 2.78 -9.47 -19.22
CA MET A 141 1.84 -8.45 -18.70
C MET A 141 0.41 -9.00 -18.59
N LEU A 142 -0.04 -9.75 -19.60
CA LEU A 142 -1.35 -10.40 -19.62
C LEU A 142 -1.46 -11.47 -18.52
N TRP A 143 -0.38 -12.21 -18.27
CA TRP A 143 -0.31 -13.23 -17.23
C TRP A 143 -0.24 -12.65 -15.80
N ILE A 144 0.47 -11.54 -15.61
CA ILE A 144 0.60 -10.86 -14.29
C ILE A 144 -0.67 -10.08 -13.93
N ARG A 145 -1.44 -9.62 -14.91
CA ARG A 145 -2.64 -8.80 -14.70
C ARG A 145 -3.63 -9.35 -13.67
N PRO A 146 -4.03 -10.64 -13.68
CA PRO A 146 -4.94 -11.19 -12.66
C PRO A 146 -4.34 -11.16 -11.26
N LEU A 147 -3.04 -11.43 -11.12
CA LEU A 147 -2.34 -11.35 -9.84
C LEU A 147 -2.35 -9.92 -9.26
N TRP A 148 -2.10 -8.93 -10.11
CA TRP A 148 -2.15 -7.52 -9.74
C TRP A 148 -3.54 -7.08 -9.28
N LEU A 149 -4.58 -7.50 -9.98
CA LEU A 149 -5.96 -7.20 -9.61
C LEU A 149 -6.34 -7.82 -8.27
N ASP A 150 -5.89 -9.04 -7.99
CA ASP A 150 -6.15 -9.72 -6.71
C ASP A 150 -5.41 -9.04 -5.55
N LEU A 151 -4.18 -8.56 -5.76
CA LEU A 151 -3.44 -7.80 -4.75
C LEU A 151 -4.12 -6.46 -4.44
N LEU A 152 -4.60 -5.75 -5.44
CA LEU A 152 -5.39 -4.53 -5.25
C LEU A 152 -6.68 -4.81 -4.46
N GLN A 153 -7.32 -5.94 -4.73
CA GLN A 153 -8.52 -6.36 -4.03
C GLN A 153 -8.24 -6.73 -2.57
N LEU A 154 -7.13 -7.44 -2.30
CA LEU A 154 -6.68 -7.73 -0.93
C LEU A 154 -6.43 -6.45 -0.14
N ARG A 155 -5.75 -5.48 -0.76
CA ARG A 155 -5.55 -4.16 -0.16
C ARG A 155 -6.89 -3.48 0.18
N TYR A 156 -7.82 -3.46 -0.76
CA TYR A 156 -9.16 -2.90 -0.56
C TYR A 156 -9.93 -3.58 0.59
N ILE A 157 -9.88 -4.92 0.67
CA ILE A 157 -10.50 -5.69 1.77
C ILE A 157 -9.85 -5.30 3.11
N THR A 158 -8.53 -5.21 3.17
CA THR A 158 -7.80 -4.88 4.41
C THR A 158 -8.11 -3.44 4.86
N GLU A 159 -8.12 -2.48 3.93
CA GLU A 159 -8.45 -1.07 4.23
C GLU A 159 -9.89 -0.91 4.73
N ASN A 160 -10.87 -1.62 4.15
CA ASN A 160 -12.26 -1.59 4.61
C ASN A 160 -12.47 -2.32 5.95
N LEU A 161 -11.73 -3.42 6.20
CA LEU A 161 -11.78 -4.10 7.50
C LEU A 161 -11.33 -3.22 8.65
N THR A 162 -10.29 -2.39 8.45
CA THR A 162 -9.84 -1.44 9.48
C THR A 162 -10.85 -0.34 9.73
N GLN A 163 -11.78 -0.10 8.79
CA GLN A 163 -12.89 0.85 8.91
C GLN A 163 -14.21 0.18 9.34
N GLY A 164 -14.20 -1.14 9.61
CA GLY A 164 -15.39 -1.90 10.04
C GLY A 164 -16.42 -2.16 8.92
N GLN A 165 -16.10 -1.85 7.66
CA GLN A 165 -17.03 -2.02 6.54
C GLN A 165 -16.89 -3.40 5.90
N LEU A 166 -18.03 -4.06 5.65
CA LEU A 166 -18.07 -5.31 4.89
C LEU A 166 -17.72 -5.04 3.41
N PRO A 167 -16.68 -5.65 2.88
CA PRO A 167 -16.34 -5.49 1.48
C PRO A 167 -17.45 -6.07 0.58
N LYS A 168 -17.97 -5.27 -0.35
CA LYS A 168 -18.95 -5.72 -1.35
C LYS A 168 -18.36 -6.86 -2.17
N ALA A 169 -19.18 -7.88 -2.45
CA ALA A 169 -18.79 -9.02 -3.25
C ALA A 169 -18.32 -8.58 -4.65
N THR A 170 -17.04 -8.74 -4.96
CA THR A 170 -16.47 -8.48 -6.27
C THR A 170 -16.23 -9.80 -7.01
N ARG A 171 -16.42 -9.80 -8.35
CA ARG A 171 -16.25 -10.99 -9.19
C ARG A 171 -14.79 -11.47 -9.15
N HIS A 172 -14.59 -12.77 -8.92
CA HIS A 172 -13.28 -13.41 -8.88
C HIS A 172 -12.80 -13.77 -10.28
N SER A 173 -11.51 -13.62 -10.53
CA SER A 173 -10.84 -14.30 -11.61
C SER A 173 -10.61 -15.76 -11.20
N ARG A 174 -11.24 -16.71 -11.87
CA ARG A 174 -11.06 -18.16 -11.65
C ARG A 174 -9.65 -18.66 -11.94
N PHE A 175 -8.79 -17.82 -12.50
CA PHE A 175 -7.45 -18.17 -12.97
C PHE A 175 -6.31 -17.62 -12.11
N SER A 176 -6.61 -17.01 -10.96
CA SER A 176 -5.57 -16.48 -10.09
C SER A 176 -5.01 -17.54 -9.15
N ALA A 177 -3.71 -17.56 -9.04
CA ALA A 177 -2.98 -18.49 -8.15
C ALA A 177 -3.12 -18.15 -6.65
N ILE A 178 -3.63 -16.96 -6.33
CA ILE A 178 -3.89 -16.51 -4.95
C ILE A 178 -5.39 -16.41 -4.64
N SER A 179 -6.27 -16.91 -5.54
CA SER A 179 -7.73 -16.90 -5.34
C SER A 179 -8.16 -17.55 -4.04
N ASN A 180 -7.55 -18.69 -3.68
CA ASN A 180 -7.81 -19.38 -2.41
C ASN A 180 -7.43 -18.53 -1.19
N LEU A 181 -6.29 -17.83 -1.22
CA LEU A 181 -5.88 -16.92 -0.14
C LEU A 181 -6.83 -15.73 -0.02
N THR A 182 -7.25 -15.17 -1.15
CA THR A 182 -8.21 -14.06 -1.19
C THR A 182 -9.56 -14.49 -0.62
N GLU A 183 -10.01 -15.71 -0.91
CA GLU A 183 -11.23 -16.29 -0.37
C GLU A 183 -11.14 -16.50 1.15
N GLN A 184 -10.04 -17.10 1.64
CA GLN A 184 -9.81 -17.27 3.08
C GLN A 184 -9.77 -15.94 3.84
N ILE A 185 -9.11 -14.92 3.29
CA ILE A 185 -9.08 -13.58 3.90
C ILE A 185 -10.48 -12.96 3.92
N ARG A 186 -11.28 -13.16 2.88
CA ARG A 186 -12.66 -12.69 2.83
C ARG A 186 -13.53 -13.41 3.88
N ASP A 187 -13.39 -14.73 3.99
CA ASP A 187 -14.13 -15.50 5.00
C ASP A 187 -13.78 -15.04 6.41
N LEU A 188 -12.47 -14.82 6.67
CA LEU A 188 -12.02 -14.25 7.94
C LEU A 188 -12.64 -12.86 8.16
N ALA A 189 -12.61 -11.99 7.15
CA ALA A 189 -13.23 -10.67 7.20
C ALA A 189 -14.72 -10.75 7.54
N SER A 190 -15.45 -11.67 6.89
CA SER A 190 -16.88 -11.87 7.13
C SER A 190 -17.17 -12.44 8.54
N GLN A 191 -16.28 -13.27 9.09
CA GLN A 191 -16.38 -13.77 10.46
C GLN A 191 -16.15 -12.65 11.47
N VAL A 192 -15.10 -11.83 11.27
CA VAL A 192 -14.82 -10.67 12.13
C VAL A 192 -16.00 -9.70 12.13
N ALA A 193 -16.53 -9.36 10.96
CA ALA A 193 -17.69 -8.47 10.85
C ALA A 193 -18.94 -9.03 11.58
N ARG A 194 -19.19 -10.35 11.46
CA ARG A 194 -20.27 -11.01 12.21
C ARG A 194 -20.04 -10.98 13.73
N LEU A 195 -18.80 -11.17 14.18
CA LEU A 195 -18.46 -11.07 15.60
C LEU A 195 -18.73 -9.67 16.13
N ILE A 196 -18.32 -8.63 15.39
CA ILE A 196 -18.57 -7.23 15.72
C ILE A 196 -20.09 -6.96 15.81
N GLU A 197 -20.88 -7.39 14.83
CA GLU A 197 -22.34 -7.18 14.84
C GLU A 197 -23.01 -7.93 15.99
N ASN A 198 -22.61 -9.17 16.27
CA ASN A 198 -23.11 -9.93 17.41
C ASN A 198 -22.76 -9.25 18.75
N GLN A 199 -21.54 -8.74 18.89
CA GLN A 199 -21.12 -8.00 20.08
C GLN A 199 -21.96 -6.74 20.28
N LYS A 200 -22.25 -6.01 19.20
CA LYS A 200 -23.14 -4.83 19.22
C LYS A 200 -24.56 -5.18 19.65
N LEU A 201 -25.12 -6.27 19.10
CA LEU A 201 -26.43 -6.75 19.50
C LEU A 201 -26.47 -7.16 20.97
N LEU A 202 -25.43 -7.86 21.46
CA LEU A 202 -25.31 -8.24 22.89
C LEU A 202 -25.25 -7.01 23.79
N VAL A 203 -24.42 -6.00 23.47
CA VAL A 203 -24.32 -4.76 24.25
C VAL A 203 -25.68 -4.05 24.32
N ASN A 204 -26.42 -3.99 23.21
CA ASN A 204 -27.73 -3.35 23.19
C ASN A 204 -28.80 -4.17 23.99
N ALA A 205 -28.77 -5.49 23.86
CA ALA A 205 -29.69 -6.38 24.63
C ALA A 205 -29.41 -6.29 26.13
N VAL A 206 -28.14 -6.42 26.55
CA VAL A 206 -27.73 -6.28 27.96
C VAL A 206 -28.10 -4.90 28.51
N SER A 207 -27.95 -3.83 27.69
CA SER A 207 -28.39 -2.47 28.08
C SER A 207 -29.84 -2.41 28.45
N HIS A 208 -30.70 -3.01 27.63
CA HIS A 208 -32.15 -3.01 27.86
C HIS A 208 -32.52 -3.88 29.07
N ASP A 209 -31.92 -5.08 29.17
CA ASP A 209 -32.28 -6.06 30.20
C ASP A 209 -31.75 -5.66 31.58
N LEU A 210 -30.70 -4.85 31.68
CA LEU A 210 -30.24 -4.29 32.95
C LEU A 210 -31.05 -3.06 33.37
N ARG A 211 -31.48 -2.22 32.44
CA ARG A 211 -32.25 -1.02 32.77
C ARG A 211 -33.63 -1.33 33.36
N THR A 212 -34.27 -2.39 32.90
CA THR A 212 -35.60 -2.80 33.34
C THR A 212 -35.67 -3.18 34.85
N PRO A 213 -34.79 -4.08 35.39
CA PRO A 213 -34.79 -4.40 36.81
C PRO A 213 -34.39 -3.22 37.70
N LEU A 214 -33.44 -2.37 37.24
CA LEU A 214 -33.06 -1.14 37.96
C LEU A 214 -34.23 -0.18 38.08
N ALA A 215 -34.99 0.05 37.01
CA ALA A 215 -36.17 0.88 37.02
C ALA A 215 -37.24 0.34 37.99
N ARG A 216 -37.42 -0.99 38.03
CA ARG A 216 -38.34 -1.64 39.01
C ARG A 216 -37.86 -1.45 40.44
N LEU A 217 -36.54 -1.59 40.69
CA LEU A 217 -35.95 -1.42 42.01
C LEU A 217 -36.13 0.01 42.51
N LYS A 218 -35.83 0.98 41.64
CA LYS A 218 -36.02 2.42 41.89
C LYS A 218 -37.48 2.75 42.20
N PHE A 219 -38.44 2.18 41.45
CA PHE A 219 -39.84 2.34 41.69
C PHE A 219 -40.28 1.72 43.03
N ALA A 220 -39.78 0.52 43.33
CA ALA A 220 -40.09 -0.18 44.60
C ALA A 220 -39.59 0.62 45.82
N LEU A 221 -38.35 1.20 45.74
CA LEU A 221 -37.80 2.05 46.78
C LEU A 221 -38.60 3.34 46.97
N ALA A 222 -39.06 3.96 45.84
CA ALA A 222 -39.86 5.16 45.90
C ALA A 222 -41.26 4.95 46.48
N MET A 223 -41.77 3.70 46.49
CA MET A 223 -43.09 3.32 47.05
C MET A 223 -43.05 2.93 48.53
N LEU A 224 -41.86 2.91 49.16
CA LEU A 224 -41.76 2.58 50.58
C LEU A 224 -42.44 3.61 51.48
N PRO A 225 -43.06 3.19 52.58
CA PRO A 225 -43.66 4.09 53.57
C PRO A 225 -42.65 5.06 54.16
N GLU A 226 -43.14 6.24 54.62
CA GLU A 226 -42.30 7.31 55.13
C GLU A 226 -41.39 6.93 56.30
N GLN A 227 -41.83 5.96 57.12
CA GLN A 227 -41.10 5.40 58.27
C GLN A 227 -39.85 4.59 57.87
N SER A 228 -39.77 4.11 56.62
CA SER A 228 -38.64 3.34 56.08
C SER A 228 -37.79 4.12 55.07
N ARG A 229 -38.14 5.37 54.79
CA ARG A 229 -37.46 6.20 53.76
C ARG A 229 -36.02 6.52 54.09
N GLU A 230 -35.68 6.72 55.34
CA GLU A 230 -34.29 7.02 55.76
C GLU A 230 -33.36 5.83 55.48
N GLN A 231 -33.81 4.61 55.78
CA GLN A 231 -33.08 3.37 55.47
C GLN A 231 -33.08 3.02 53.97
N ALA A 232 -34.08 3.46 53.22
CA ALA A 232 -34.19 3.24 51.80
C ALA A 232 -33.46 4.31 50.98
N SER A 233 -33.10 5.43 51.58
CA SER A 233 -32.34 6.53 50.89
C SER A 233 -31.01 6.04 50.39
N ASP A 234 -30.21 5.40 51.26
CA ASP A 234 -28.88 4.85 50.88
C ASP A 234 -29.01 3.79 49.77
N MET A 235 -30.05 2.94 49.82
CA MET A 235 -30.31 1.96 48.78
C MET A 235 -30.75 2.62 47.46
N ALA A 236 -31.51 3.72 47.53
CA ALA A 236 -31.94 4.46 46.35
C ALA A 236 -30.74 5.14 45.67
N ASP A 237 -29.80 5.69 46.45
CA ASP A 237 -28.57 6.25 45.96
C ASP A 237 -27.67 5.19 45.33
N ASP A 238 -27.54 3.99 45.95
CA ASP A 238 -26.81 2.83 45.36
C ASP A 238 -27.42 2.41 44.02
N VAL A 239 -28.75 2.45 43.86
CA VAL A 239 -29.43 2.10 42.61
C VAL A 239 -29.18 3.14 41.53
N VAL A 240 -29.16 4.43 41.89
CA VAL A 240 -28.82 5.53 40.97
C VAL A 240 -27.35 5.42 40.50
N GLU A 241 -26.48 5.08 41.45
CA GLU A 241 -25.05 4.86 41.13
C GLU A 241 -24.87 3.66 40.18
N MET A 242 -25.54 2.52 40.43
CA MET A 242 -25.52 1.37 39.51
C MET A 242 -26.06 1.72 38.13
N GLU A 243 -27.15 2.50 38.03
CA GLU A 243 -27.70 2.95 36.75
C GLU A 243 -26.66 3.78 35.96
N ALA A 244 -26.03 4.72 36.61
CA ALA A 244 -25.00 5.56 36.01
C ALA A 244 -23.77 4.74 35.57
N MET A 245 -23.32 3.76 36.40
CA MET A 245 -22.20 2.86 36.01
C MET A 245 -22.52 2.03 34.77
N ILE A 246 -23.72 1.44 34.74
CA ILE A 246 -24.15 0.64 33.60
C ILE A 246 -24.26 1.51 32.32
N ASP A 247 -24.87 2.68 32.42
CA ASP A 247 -24.97 3.59 31.27
C ASP A 247 -23.61 4.04 30.75
N GLU A 248 -22.63 4.30 31.61
CA GLU A 248 -21.26 4.65 31.19
C GLU A 248 -20.53 3.47 30.56
N MET A 249 -20.66 2.25 31.15
CA MET A 249 -20.08 1.01 30.59
C MET A 249 -20.64 0.69 29.21
N LEU A 250 -21.96 0.79 29.06
CA LEU A 250 -22.64 0.53 27.80
C LEU A 250 -22.30 1.57 26.74
N ALA A 251 -22.15 2.82 27.17
CA ALA A 251 -21.72 3.90 26.31
C ALA A 251 -20.26 3.71 25.84
N TYR A 252 -19.36 3.23 26.72
CA TYR A 252 -18.00 2.83 26.34
C TYR A 252 -18.01 1.67 25.34
N ALA A 253 -18.79 0.63 25.61
CA ALA A 253 -18.90 -0.52 24.72
C ALA A 253 -19.45 -0.15 23.33
N ARG A 254 -20.42 0.76 23.24
CA ARG A 254 -20.96 1.28 21.97
C ARG A 254 -19.92 2.03 21.15
N LEU A 255 -19.02 2.76 21.81
CA LEU A 255 -17.94 3.45 21.12
C LEU A 255 -17.07 2.51 20.25
N GLU A 256 -17.01 1.21 20.53
CA GLU A 256 -16.26 0.27 19.69
C GLU A 256 -16.88 0.06 18.30
N PHE A 257 -18.18 0.33 18.14
CA PHE A 257 -18.95 0.00 16.93
C PHE A 257 -19.48 1.23 16.17
N GLU A 258 -19.40 2.42 16.76
CA GLU A 258 -20.00 3.63 16.19
C GLU A 258 -19.05 4.42 15.26
N VAL A 259 -17.78 3.98 15.10
CA VAL A 259 -16.79 4.62 14.24
C VAL A 259 -17.28 4.79 12.80
N GLU A 260 -18.07 3.82 12.30
CA GLU A 260 -18.57 3.80 10.91
C GLU A 260 -19.57 4.91 10.58
N LYS A 261 -20.21 5.49 11.61
CA LYS A 261 -21.29 6.50 11.45
C LYS A 261 -20.86 7.90 11.83
N LEU A 262 -19.55 8.14 11.98
CA LEU A 262 -19.04 9.45 12.33
C LEU A 262 -19.29 10.46 11.19
N GLU A 263 -20.29 11.30 11.34
CA GLU A 263 -20.42 12.49 10.51
C GLU A 263 -19.33 13.48 10.91
N ILE A 264 -18.31 13.60 10.09
CA ILE A 264 -17.18 14.51 10.29
C ILE A 264 -17.54 15.86 9.67
N THR A 265 -17.60 16.89 10.49
CA THR A 265 -17.90 18.26 10.07
C THR A 265 -16.80 19.23 10.53
N PRO A 266 -16.64 20.39 9.90
CA PRO A 266 -15.78 21.44 10.42
C PRO A 266 -16.34 21.97 11.74
N ILE A 267 -15.51 22.08 12.78
CA ILE A 267 -15.88 22.52 14.12
C ILE A 267 -14.92 23.60 14.58
N ASP A 268 -15.44 24.72 15.08
CA ASP A 268 -14.64 25.71 15.79
C ASP A 268 -14.37 25.26 17.24
N LEU A 269 -13.12 24.97 17.54
CA LEU A 269 -12.70 24.53 18.86
C LEU A 269 -12.93 25.57 19.94
N CYS A 270 -12.80 26.86 19.61
CA CYS A 270 -13.04 27.92 20.58
C CYS A 270 -14.51 28.01 20.99
N GLU A 271 -15.43 27.80 20.06
CA GLU A 271 -16.84 27.73 20.31
C GLU A 271 -17.21 26.50 21.13
N LEU A 272 -16.71 25.33 20.72
CA LEU A 272 -16.93 24.05 21.42
C LEU A 272 -16.47 24.09 22.88
N VAL A 273 -15.27 24.62 23.16
CA VAL A 273 -14.74 24.75 24.53
C VAL A 273 -15.53 25.75 25.33
N SER A 274 -15.91 26.88 24.71
CA SER A 274 -16.74 27.92 25.37
C SER A 274 -18.11 27.38 25.79
N ASP A 275 -18.76 26.55 24.95
CA ASP A 275 -20.01 25.88 25.28
C ASP A 275 -19.86 24.94 26.48
N GLN A 276 -18.79 24.11 26.51
CA GLN A 276 -18.54 23.24 27.65
C GLN A 276 -18.26 24.00 28.95
N ILE A 277 -17.51 25.10 28.89
CA ILE A 277 -17.28 25.97 30.05
C ILE A 277 -18.57 26.56 30.55
N SER A 278 -19.45 27.04 29.65
CA SER A 278 -20.74 27.63 30.04
C SER A 278 -21.66 26.65 30.76
N LYS A 279 -21.59 25.35 30.38
CA LYS A 279 -22.32 24.26 31.05
C LYS A 279 -21.73 23.97 32.44
N LEU A 280 -20.39 23.87 32.54
CA LEU A 280 -19.72 23.60 33.82
C LEU A 280 -19.88 24.72 34.81
N ASN A 281 -19.79 26.00 34.40
CA ASN A 281 -19.98 27.17 35.27
C ASN A 281 -21.34 27.20 36.00
N LYS A 282 -22.35 26.46 35.51
CA LYS A 282 -23.65 26.33 36.18
C LYS A 282 -23.64 25.28 37.29
N LEU A 283 -22.66 24.42 37.32
CA LEU A 283 -22.62 23.22 38.18
C LEU A 283 -21.49 23.28 39.22
N THR A 284 -20.40 24.01 38.91
CA THR A 284 -19.22 24.11 39.78
C THR A 284 -19.14 25.45 40.49
N VAL A 285 -18.54 25.43 41.70
CA VAL A 285 -18.15 26.63 42.45
C VAL A 285 -16.71 27.03 42.21
N LYS A 286 -15.97 26.25 41.43
CA LYS A 286 -14.55 26.47 41.14
C LYS A 286 -14.35 27.56 40.10
N LYS A 287 -13.25 28.27 40.23
CA LYS A 287 -12.87 29.32 39.28
C LYS A 287 -12.38 28.72 37.97
N ILE A 288 -13.10 28.96 36.88
CA ILE A 288 -12.67 28.54 35.55
C ILE A 288 -12.01 29.72 34.84
N THR A 289 -10.80 29.54 34.35
CA THR A 289 -10.08 30.50 33.52
C THR A 289 -9.94 29.91 32.12
N PHE A 290 -10.34 30.69 31.11
CA PHE A 290 -10.23 30.30 29.72
C PHE A 290 -9.42 31.29 28.93
N LYS A 291 -8.27 30.87 28.40
CA LYS A 291 -7.47 31.67 27.50
C LYS A 291 -7.89 31.35 26.06
N LYS A 292 -8.80 32.15 25.55
CA LYS A 292 -9.27 32.02 24.17
C LYS A 292 -8.22 32.53 23.18
N MET A 293 -7.98 31.81 22.10
CA MET A 293 -7.16 32.29 20.98
C MET A 293 -7.91 33.42 20.23
N SER A 294 -7.13 34.36 19.68
CA SER A 294 -7.68 35.44 18.85
C SER A 294 -8.18 34.96 17.49
N ASN A 295 -7.63 33.83 16.98
CA ASN A 295 -7.98 33.25 15.69
C ASN A 295 -8.92 32.06 15.87
N THR A 296 -9.80 31.86 14.91
CA THR A 296 -10.65 30.67 14.80
C THR A 296 -9.80 29.42 14.55
N VAL A 297 -10.00 28.39 15.33
CA VAL A 297 -9.30 27.11 15.19
C VAL A 297 -10.28 26.06 14.70
N ILE A 298 -10.22 25.73 13.41
CA ILE A 298 -11.11 24.75 12.78
C ILE A 298 -10.46 23.38 12.74
N ILE A 299 -11.19 22.39 13.24
CA ILE A 299 -10.83 20.97 13.13
C ILE A 299 -11.91 20.21 12.36
N SER A 300 -11.58 19.04 11.83
CA SER A 300 -12.56 18.12 11.26
C SER A 300 -12.92 17.05 12.29
N GLY A 301 -14.19 17.00 12.71
CA GLY A 301 -14.59 16.07 13.75
C GLY A 301 -16.10 15.89 13.88
N ASN A 302 -16.49 15.05 14.81
CA ASN A 302 -17.88 14.90 15.22
C ASN A 302 -18.14 15.67 16.52
N LEU A 303 -19.04 16.65 16.44
CA LEU A 303 -19.33 17.58 17.54
C LEU A 303 -19.79 16.84 18.82
N HIS A 304 -20.64 15.82 18.69
CA HIS A 304 -21.18 15.08 19.82
C HIS A 304 -20.09 14.36 20.61
N TYR A 305 -19.20 13.63 19.92
CA TYR A 305 -18.14 12.88 20.58
C TYR A 305 -17.02 13.79 21.12
N LEU A 306 -16.65 14.84 20.40
CA LEU A 306 -15.66 15.80 20.92
C LEU A 306 -16.19 16.56 22.13
N SER A 307 -17.47 16.96 22.13
CA SER A 307 -18.14 17.52 23.33
C SER A 307 -18.06 16.57 24.51
N ARG A 308 -18.31 15.28 24.28
CA ARG A 308 -18.23 14.26 25.31
C ARG A 308 -16.82 14.05 25.86
N ALA A 309 -15.81 14.04 24.98
CA ALA A 309 -14.40 13.95 25.39
C ALA A 309 -14.00 15.13 26.27
N LEU A 310 -14.34 16.36 25.86
CA LEU A 310 -14.09 17.56 26.64
C LEU A 310 -14.83 17.53 27.99
N GLN A 311 -16.10 17.15 27.98
CA GLN A 311 -16.89 17.01 29.19
C GLN A 311 -16.24 16.08 30.20
N ASN A 312 -15.74 14.93 29.77
CA ASN A 312 -15.08 13.96 30.65
C ASN A 312 -13.78 14.53 31.27
N ILE A 313 -12.97 15.28 30.48
CA ILE A 313 -11.74 15.87 31.01
C ILE A 313 -12.08 17.02 31.98
N VAL A 314 -13.04 17.86 31.61
CA VAL A 314 -13.45 19.03 32.42
C VAL A 314 -14.11 18.55 33.73
N GLN A 315 -14.96 17.53 33.70
CA GLN A 315 -15.53 16.91 34.90
C GLN A 315 -14.45 16.28 35.81
N ASN A 316 -13.41 15.68 35.21
CA ASN A 316 -12.25 15.20 35.97
C ASN A 316 -11.51 16.36 36.67
N ALA A 317 -11.24 17.45 35.96
CA ALA A 317 -10.64 18.64 36.55
C ALA A 317 -11.53 19.26 37.66
N ASP A 318 -12.85 19.27 37.45
CA ASP A 318 -13.77 19.72 38.49
C ASP A 318 -13.78 18.80 39.72
N LYS A 319 -13.74 17.51 39.51
CA LYS A 319 -13.76 16.53 40.58
C LYS A 319 -12.50 16.54 41.44
N TYR A 320 -11.32 16.54 40.78
CA TYR A 320 -10.02 16.37 41.46
C TYR A 320 -9.27 17.67 41.76
N GLY A 321 -9.59 18.76 41.06
CA GLY A 321 -9.06 20.10 41.36
C GLY A 321 -9.57 20.58 42.72
N ARG A 322 -8.88 21.55 43.32
CA ARG A 322 -9.26 22.15 44.61
C ARG A 322 -10.13 23.39 44.42
N SER A 323 -9.68 24.32 43.62
CA SER A 323 -10.33 25.64 43.47
C SER A 323 -10.31 26.22 42.08
N THR A 324 -9.35 25.82 41.26
CA THR A 324 -9.10 26.48 39.96
C THR A 324 -8.94 25.46 38.83
N ILE A 325 -9.59 25.74 37.70
CA ILE A 325 -9.45 25.03 36.45
C ILE A 325 -9.00 26.01 35.37
N ALA A 326 -7.90 25.73 34.70
CA ALA A 326 -7.43 26.52 33.58
C ALA A 326 -7.59 25.76 32.26
N ILE A 327 -8.19 26.41 31.27
CA ILE A 327 -8.34 25.84 29.92
C ILE A 327 -7.62 26.74 28.95
N ASN A 328 -6.77 26.16 28.10
CA ASN A 328 -6.02 26.88 27.09
C ASN A 328 -6.09 26.14 25.76
N ILE A 329 -6.19 26.87 24.64
CA ILE A 329 -6.11 26.33 23.30
C ILE A 329 -4.86 26.89 22.64
N GLU A 330 -4.04 25.98 22.10
CA GLU A 330 -2.86 26.30 21.31
C GLU A 330 -2.94 25.58 19.97
N CYS A 331 -2.24 26.09 18.95
CA CYS A 331 -2.13 25.37 17.67
C CYS A 331 -0.74 25.56 17.06
N ASP A 332 -0.29 24.54 16.37
CA ASP A 332 0.84 24.62 15.45
C ASP A 332 0.35 24.56 13.98
N LYS A 333 1.26 24.23 13.04
CA LYS A 333 0.92 24.14 11.61
C LYS A 333 0.00 22.97 11.24
N SER A 334 -0.13 21.97 12.10
CA SER A 334 -0.79 20.70 11.81
C SER A 334 -1.84 20.30 12.82
N ASN A 335 -1.70 20.72 14.07
CA ASN A 335 -2.50 20.26 15.19
C ASN A 335 -3.00 21.43 16.05
N ALA A 336 -4.15 21.22 16.66
CA ALA A 336 -4.67 22.01 17.76
C ALA A 336 -4.50 21.22 19.07
N TYR A 337 -4.19 21.93 20.14
CA TYR A 337 -3.98 21.41 21.47
C TYR A 337 -4.96 22.07 22.42
N ILE A 338 -5.72 21.27 23.17
CA ILE A 338 -6.59 21.74 24.24
C ILE A 338 -5.96 21.28 25.55
N HIS A 339 -5.47 22.22 26.35
CA HIS A 339 -4.92 22.00 27.66
C HIS A 339 -5.97 22.27 28.70
N ILE A 340 -6.24 21.30 29.59
CA ILE A 340 -7.14 21.42 30.72
C ILE A 340 -6.31 21.08 31.96
N GLU A 341 -6.17 22.05 32.84
CA GLU A 341 -5.31 21.99 34.01
C GLU A 341 -6.12 22.23 35.30
N ASP A 342 -5.80 21.49 36.32
CA ASP A 342 -6.36 21.65 37.66
C ASP A 342 -5.27 21.94 38.71
N ASP A 343 -5.70 22.35 39.91
CA ASP A 343 -4.88 22.61 41.06
C ASP A 343 -5.00 21.51 42.13
N GLY A 344 -5.30 20.27 41.71
CA GLY A 344 -5.46 19.11 42.59
C GLY A 344 -4.14 18.49 43.04
N ASP A 345 -4.18 17.21 43.43
CA ASP A 345 -3.00 16.45 43.89
C ASP A 345 -2.14 15.96 42.70
N GLY A 346 -2.63 16.09 41.45
CA GLY A 346 -1.96 15.63 40.26
C GLY A 346 -1.97 14.11 40.11
N ILE A 347 -1.27 13.62 39.09
CA ILE A 347 -1.15 12.18 38.77
C ILE A 347 0.32 11.80 38.75
N PRO A 348 0.74 10.78 39.51
CA PRO A 348 2.12 10.30 39.48
C PRO A 348 2.54 9.86 38.07
N LYS A 349 3.76 10.15 37.65
CA LYS A 349 4.28 9.83 36.32
C LYS A 349 4.16 8.34 35.96
N SER A 350 4.31 7.46 36.94
CA SER A 350 4.16 6.01 36.76
C SER A 350 2.76 5.58 36.38
N GLN A 351 1.75 6.45 36.57
CA GLN A 351 0.33 6.15 36.33
C GLN A 351 -0.26 6.89 35.13
N TRP A 352 0.53 7.69 34.40
CA TRP A 352 0.04 8.49 33.26
C TRP A 352 -0.57 7.65 32.13
N GLU A 353 -0.05 6.47 31.89
CA GLU A 353 -0.63 5.56 30.89
C GLU A 353 -1.83 4.77 31.44
N SER A 354 -1.75 4.37 32.71
CA SER A 354 -2.79 3.54 33.34
C SER A 354 -4.12 4.27 33.56
N VAL A 355 -4.12 5.59 33.73
CA VAL A 355 -5.35 6.38 33.90
C VAL A 355 -6.29 6.36 32.70
N PHE A 356 -5.78 5.97 31.52
CA PHE A 356 -6.57 5.80 30.32
C PHE A 356 -7.02 4.36 30.08
N ILE A 357 -6.64 3.40 30.96
CA ILE A 357 -7.11 2.03 30.89
C ILE A 357 -8.54 1.99 31.45
N PRO A 358 -9.51 1.35 30.76
CA PRO A 358 -10.86 1.22 31.28
C PRO A 358 -10.89 0.62 32.68
N PHE A 359 -11.72 1.15 33.56
CA PHE A 359 -11.91 0.73 34.96
C PHE A 359 -10.68 0.98 35.87
N SER A 360 -9.63 1.62 35.37
CA SER A 360 -8.47 1.96 36.18
C SER A 360 -8.76 3.15 37.10
N ARG A 361 -8.46 3.01 38.37
CA ARG A 361 -8.58 4.06 39.40
C ARG A 361 -7.24 4.17 40.13
N LEU A 362 -6.81 5.39 40.51
CA LEU A 362 -5.54 5.64 41.16
C LEU A 362 -5.53 5.20 42.61
N ASP A 363 -6.66 5.24 43.32
CA ASP A 363 -6.82 4.85 44.72
C ASP A 363 -8.12 4.05 44.92
N GLU A 364 -8.02 2.79 45.32
CA GLU A 364 -9.16 1.97 45.75
C GLU A 364 -9.75 2.45 47.12
N SER A 365 -9.00 3.24 47.87
CA SER A 365 -9.32 3.58 49.28
C SER A 365 -10.04 4.92 49.47
N ARG A 366 -10.03 5.82 48.46
CA ARG A 366 -10.70 7.12 48.60
C ARG A 366 -12.16 7.04 48.14
N SER A 367 -12.94 6.58 49.09
CA SER A 367 -14.36 6.83 49.33
C SER A 367 -15.37 6.68 48.16
N LYS A 368 -16.45 5.95 48.50
CA LYS A 368 -17.72 5.87 47.78
C LYS A 368 -18.33 7.22 47.41
N ASP A 369 -17.90 8.33 48.04
CA ASP A 369 -18.48 9.67 47.86
C ASP A 369 -18.03 10.42 46.61
N ASN A 370 -16.96 9.95 45.90
CA ASN A 370 -16.46 10.62 44.72
C ASN A 370 -16.66 9.74 43.46
N GLY A 371 -17.90 9.52 43.07
CA GLY A 371 -18.36 8.74 41.93
C GLY A 371 -17.58 8.95 40.62
N GLY A 372 -17.11 7.86 40.04
CA GLY A 372 -16.49 7.78 38.72
C GLY A 372 -15.92 6.38 38.52
N TYR A 373 -16.38 5.71 37.45
CA TYR A 373 -16.20 4.28 37.22
C TYR A 373 -14.88 3.94 36.49
N GLY A 374 -14.02 4.96 36.27
CA GLY A 374 -12.75 4.78 35.56
C GLY A 374 -12.88 4.62 34.05
N LEU A 375 -14.01 5.02 33.47
CA LEU A 375 -14.28 4.93 32.04
C LEU A 375 -14.10 6.26 31.30
N GLY A 376 -14.25 7.41 31.97
CA GLY A 376 -14.25 8.72 31.34
C GLY A 376 -12.99 9.01 30.52
N LEU A 377 -11.80 8.77 31.09
CA LEU A 377 -10.51 9.01 30.37
C LEU A 377 -10.28 7.96 29.26
N ALA A 378 -10.74 6.73 29.44
CA ALA A 378 -10.69 5.72 28.36
C ALA A 378 -11.58 6.14 27.16
N ILE A 379 -12.74 6.72 27.43
CA ILE A 379 -13.63 7.33 26.41
C ILE A 379 -12.89 8.46 25.69
N VAL A 380 -12.20 9.35 26.42
CA VAL A 380 -11.42 10.44 25.83
C VAL A 380 -10.35 9.93 24.88
N ARG A 381 -9.56 8.94 25.31
CA ARG A 381 -8.50 8.33 24.48
C ARG A 381 -9.07 7.71 23.21
N LYS A 382 -10.20 7.02 23.31
CA LYS A 382 -10.88 6.41 22.17
C LYS A 382 -11.36 7.46 21.18
N ILE A 383 -12.05 8.49 21.66
CA ILE A 383 -12.55 9.61 20.82
C ILE A 383 -11.39 10.37 20.15
N ALA A 384 -10.31 10.65 20.90
CA ALA A 384 -9.12 11.29 20.34
C ALA A 384 -8.54 10.45 19.18
N THR A 385 -8.40 9.14 19.37
CA THR A 385 -7.90 8.22 18.35
C THR A 385 -8.78 8.21 17.10
N TRP A 386 -10.10 8.23 17.22
CA TRP A 386 -11.03 8.32 16.09
C TRP A 386 -10.87 9.58 15.25
N HIS A 387 -10.53 10.68 15.94
CA HIS A 387 -10.23 11.97 15.30
C HIS A 387 -8.77 12.09 14.87
N ARG A 388 -8.01 10.96 14.80
CA ARG A 388 -6.57 10.92 14.44
C ARG A 388 -5.70 11.78 15.36
N GLY A 389 -6.18 12.02 16.56
CA GLY A 389 -5.52 12.77 17.62
C GLY A 389 -4.98 11.87 18.72
N SER A 390 -4.63 12.47 19.85
CA SER A 390 -4.18 11.78 21.04
C SER A 390 -4.59 12.56 22.31
N CYS A 391 -4.59 11.88 23.45
CA CYS A 391 -4.74 12.51 24.75
C CYS A 391 -3.63 12.05 25.69
N HIS A 392 -3.00 13.01 26.35
CA HIS A 392 -1.90 12.77 27.30
C HIS A 392 -2.17 13.52 28.61
N VAL A 393 -1.56 13.04 29.68
CA VAL A 393 -1.57 13.71 30.98
C VAL A 393 -0.15 14.11 31.38
N GLY A 394 -0.02 15.19 32.09
CA GLY A 394 1.25 15.74 32.58
C GLY A 394 1.06 16.53 33.88
N PHE A 395 2.11 17.19 34.33
CA PHE A 395 2.04 18.09 35.47
C PHE A 395 1.45 19.43 35.06
N SER A 396 0.51 19.95 35.88
CA SER A 396 -0.05 21.29 35.74
C SER A 396 0.85 22.34 36.40
N GLU A 397 0.92 23.52 35.79
CA GLU A 397 1.54 24.70 36.40
C GLU A 397 0.79 25.18 37.64
N LEU A 398 -0.48 24.77 37.81
CA LEU A 398 -1.28 25.04 39.00
C LEU A 398 -1.03 24.06 40.16
N GLY A 399 -0.19 23.03 39.94
CA GLY A 399 0.19 22.02 40.92
C GLY A 399 -0.54 20.69 40.81
N GLY A 400 -1.59 20.57 40.00
CA GLY A 400 -2.38 19.36 39.79
C GLY A 400 -2.07 18.61 38.50
N ALA A 401 -3.09 18.11 37.79
CA ALA A 401 -2.96 17.43 36.53
C ALA A 401 -3.19 18.36 35.33
N LYS A 402 -2.46 18.12 34.24
CA LYS A 402 -2.63 18.76 32.94
C LYS A 402 -2.99 17.70 31.90
N PHE A 403 -4.23 17.74 31.41
CA PHE A 403 -4.65 16.93 30.28
C PHE A 403 -4.48 17.70 28.98
N THR A 404 -3.84 17.09 28.00
CA THR A 404 -3.63 17.67 26.66
C THR A 404 -4.33 16.80 25.63
N LEU A 405 -5.40 17.33 25.04
CA LEU A 405 -6.08 16.71 23.90
C LEU A 405 -5.52 17.34 22.62
N THR A 406 -4.92 16.51 21.77
CA THR A 406 -4.34 16.90 20.48
C THR A 406 -5.26 16.47 19.35
N LEU A 407 -5.60 17.37 18.44
CA LEU A 407 -6.48 17.11 17.30
C LEU A 407 -5.86 17.71 16.03
N PRO A 408 -5.91 17.02 14.86
CA PRO A 408 -5.42 17.57 13.62
C PRO A 408 -6.30 18.73 13.13
N LEU A 409 -5.67 19.80 12.63
CA LEU A 409 -6.38 20.91 12.00
C LEU A 409 -7.08 20.47 10.73
N ALA A 410 -8.22 21.08 10.41
CA ALA A 410 -8.87 20.92 9.13
C ALA A 410 -7.94 21.41 8.02
N LYS A 411 -7.76 20.63 6.96
CA LYS A 411 -6.96 21.00 5.77
C LYS A 411 -7.78 21.89 4.87
#